data_2c82b4abe21a29047176597dcef6e860
#
_entry.id   2c82b4abe21a29047176597dcef6e860
#
_cell.length_a   1.000
_cell.length_b   1.000
_cell.length_c   1.000
_cell.angle_alpha   90.00
_cell.angle_beta   90.00
_cell.angle_gamma   90.00
#
_symmetry.space_group_name_H-M   'P 1'
#
loop_
_entity.id
_entity.type
_entity.pdbx_description
1 polymer ?
#
loop_
_entity_poly.entity_id
_entity_poly.type
_entity_poly.pdbx_seq_one_letter_code
_entity_poly.pdbx_strand_id
1 'polypeptide(L)'
;MKKLIPIFIILIMIACSFEACDYFVHASNDNKEIVAIPAVAEPVIAEKDSIEKSVFIPTPLFISDLEKSILEAGLVDIKTIDSSVVVDLKYSTDNNFLGLDMYGDLNKCYLQPDVAEKLKCSQEILKSKFPFYNLIIYDAVRARSIQRKMWDTIDVPYFERSKYVSNPNNGSLHNFGAAVDVSIVNELGMELDMGTPYDYFGELAYPREEERMIEEGKLTHIQLLNRQLLREVMEAGGFMGITTEWWHFNSCFRKEAYEKYRIIE
;
A
#
# COMPACT_ATOMS: atom_id res chain seq x y z
N MET A 1 -55.27 -16.59 -27.08
CA MET A 1 -55.19 -17.51 -25.93
C MET A 1 -53.68 -17.64 -25.56
N LYS A 2 -53.24 -16.89 -24.56
CA LYS A 2 -51.83 -16.92 -24.08
C LYS A 2 -51.77 -17.85 -22.89
N LYS A 3 -50.96 -18.91 -22.95
CA LYS A 3 -50.73 -19.84 -21.85
C LYS A 3 -49.65 -19.27 -20.94
N LEU A 4 -49.99 -19.02 -19.67
CA LEU A 4 -49.03 -18.74 -18.59
C LEU A 4 -48.41 -20.05 -18.13
N ILE A 5 -47.08 -20.04 -17.99
CA ILE A 5 -46.29 -21.12 -17.35
C ILE A 5 -45.92 -20.61 -15.95
N PRO A 6 -46.19 -21.34 -14.87
CA PRO A 6 -45.82 -20.95 -13.52
C PRO A 6 -44.35 -21.27 -13.27
N ILE A 7 -43.62 -20.28 -12.73
CA ILE A 7 -42.24 -20.43 -12.24
C ILE A 7 -42.32 -21.05 -10.84
N PHE A 8 -41.79 -22.27 -10.69
CA PHE A 8 -41.55 -22.89 -9.40
C PHE A 8 -40.22 -22.40 -8.82
N ILE A 9 -40.32 -21.67 -7.72
CA ILE A 9 -39.11 -21.29 -6.93
C ILE A 9 -38.88 -22.47 -5.95
N ILE A 10 -37.79 -23.21 -6.16
CA ILE A 10 -37.31 -24.23 -5.20
C ILE A 10 -36.35 -23.51 -4.23
N LEU A 11 -36.83 -23.37 -2.99
CA LEU A 11 -36.03 -22.92 -1.86
C LEU A 11 -35.26 -24.12 -1.30
N ILE A 12 -33.97 -24.23 -1.55
CA ILE A 12 -33.09 -25.20 -0.92
C ILE A 12 -32.58 -24.62 0.40
N MET A 13 -33.14 -25.09 1.50
CA MET A 13 -32.57 -24.88 2.84
C MET A 13 -31.45 -25.89 3.06
N ILE A 14 -30.20 -25.40 3.09
CA ILE A 14 -29.05 -26.19 3.52
C ILE A 14 -28.95 -26.04 5.05
N ALA A 15 -29.34 -27.12 5.77
CA ALA A 15 -29.08 -27.25 7.20
C ALA A 15 -27.60 -27.66 7.38
N CYS A 16 -26.76 -26.78 7.93
CA CYS A 16 -25.45 -27.16 8.42
C CYS A 16 -25.61 -27.80 9.80
N SER A 17 -25.41 -29.10 9.89
CA SER A 17 -25.25 -29.83 11.13
C SER A 17 -23.81 -29.61 11.64
N PHE A 18 -23.68 -29.01 12.82
CA PHE A 18 -22.45 -29.00 13.59
C PHE A 18 -22.18 -30.37 14.17
N GLU A 19 -21.18 -31.08 13.70
CA GLU A 19 -20.62 -32.24 14.41
C GLU A 19 -19.46 -31.73 15.29
N ALA A 20 -19.68 -31.83 16.62
CA ALA A 20 -18.66 -31.62 17.63
C ALA A 20 -17.69 -32.81 17.62
N CYS A 21 -16.41 -32.58 17.38
CA CYS A 21 -15.36 -33.57 17.60
C CYS A 21 -15.01 -33.62 19.09
N ASP A 22 -15.50 -34.68 19.78
CA ASP A 22 -15.03 -35.05 21.11
C ASP A 22 -13.63 -35.68 21.01
N TYR A 23 -12.63 -34.97 21.57
CA TYR A 23 -11.31 -35.54 21.82
C TYR A 23 -11.31 -36.33 23.10
N PHE A 24 -11.23 -37.66 23.00
CA PHE A 24 -10.98 -38.56 24.11
C PHE A 24 -9.54 -38.38 24.62
N VAL A 25 -9.41 -37.90 25.84
CA VAL A 25 -8.14 -37.94 26.57
C VAL A 25 -7.99 -39.32 27.23
N HIS A 26 -7.05 -40.11 26.75
CA HIS A 26 -6.59 -41.33 27.44
C HIS A 26 -5.64 -40.93 28.58
N ALA A 27 -6.10 -41.11 29.83
CA ALA A 27 -5.23 -41.04 31.00
C ALA A 27 -4.55 -42.39 31.19
N SER A 28 -3.24 -42.47 31.01
CA SER A 28 -2.41 -43.59 31.44
C SER A 28 -1.91 -43.31 32.87
N ASN A 29 -2.34 -44.21 33.77
CA ASN A 29 -1.79 -44.31 35.13
C ASN A 29 -0.36 -44.87 35.04
N ASP A 30 0.64 -44.06 35.36
CA ASP A 30 1.96 -44.57 35.74
C ASP A 30 2.42 -43.93 37.03
N ASN A 31 2.54 -44.81 38.05
CA ASN A 31 3.14 -44.53 39.35
C ASN A 31 4.57 -43.94 39.19
N LYS A 32 4.79 -42.70 39.63
CA LYS A 32 6.16 -42.22 39.90
C LYS A 32 6.27 -41.75 41.33
N GLU A 33 7.29 -42.31 41.98
CA GLU A 33 7.78 -42.05 43.31
C GLU A 33 7.88 -40.55 43.64
N ILE A 34 7.45 -40.23 44.86
CA ILE A 34 7.62 -38.88 45.41
C ILE A 34 9.05 -38.77 45.93
N VAL A 35 9.90 -38.05 45.20
CA VAL A 35 11.21 -37.64 45.67
C VAL A 35 11.06 -36.40 46.56
N ALA A 36 11.49 -36.51 47.81
CA ALA A 36 11.45 -35.41 48.79
C ALA A 36 12.35 -34.25 48.33
N ILE A 37 11.76 -33.06 48.23
CA ILE A 37 12.48 -31.83 47.93
C ILE A 37 13.12 -31.31 49.24
N PRO A 38 14.45 -31.03 49.29
CA PRO A 38 15.08 -30.46 50.45
C PRO A 38 14.61 -29.04 50.76
N ALA A 39 14.53 -28.70 52.03
CA ALA A 39 14.02 -27.41 52.54
C ALA A 39 14.74 -26.22 51.89
N VAL A 40 13.89 -25.26 51.46
CA VAL A 40 14.33 -23.98 50.90
C VAL A 40 15.00 -23.15 52.02
N ALA A 41 16.23 -22.73 51.81
CA ALA A 41 16.96 -21.79 52.65
C ALA A 41 16.25 -20.40 52.62
N GLU A 42 16.21 -19.73 53.75
CA GLU A 42 15.67 -18.40 53.93
C GLU A 42 16.32 -17.39 52.98
N PRO A 43 15.55 -16.41 52.41
CA PRO A 43 16.13 -15.42 51.52
C PRO A 43 17.03 -14.45 52.31
N VAL A 44 18.29 -14.39 51.94
CA VAL A 44 19.20 -13.32 52.34
C VAL A 44 18.65 -12.01 51.73
N ILE A 45 18.33 -11.08 52.62
CA ILE A 45 17.92 -9.70 52.23
C ILE A 45 19.17 -9.02 51.67
N ALA A 46 19.27 -8.99 50.34
CA ALA A 46 20.27 -8.19 49.65
C ALA A 46 19.93 -6.71 49.75
N GLU A 47 20.93 -5.92 50.01
CA GLU A 47 20.91 -4.46 50.12
C GLU A 47 20.20 -3.82 48.92
N LYS A 48 19.46 -2.76 49.25
CA LYS A 48 18.68 -1.94 48.34
C LYS A 48 19.62 -1.10 47.47
N ASP A 49 20.08 -1.69 46.37
CA ASP A 49 20.75 -0.91 45.33
C ASP A 49 19.79 0.13 44.78
N SER A 50 20.19 1.38 44.93
CA SER A 50 19.50 2.52 44.35
C SER A 50 19.45 2.37 42.85
N ILE A 51 18.29 1.93 42.31
CA ILE A 51 18.02 1.97 40.89
C ILE A 51 17.99 3.43 40.49
N GLU A 52 19.09 3.95 39.94
CA GLU A 52 19.09 5.19 39.20
C GLU A 52 18.05 5.02 38.08
N LYS A 53 16.93 5.76 38.21
CA LYS A 53 15.98 5.91 37.12
C LYS A 53 16.74 6.58 35.98
N SER A 54 17.23 5.77 35.03
CA SER A 54 17.71 6.30 33.76
C SER A 54 16.54 7.07 33.14
N VAL A 55 16.65 8.38 33.12
CA VAL A 55 15.71 9.25 32.41
C VAL A 55 15.93 8.92 30.92
N PHE A 56 14.98 8.18 30.33
CA PHE A 56 14.94 7.98 28.89
C PHE A 56 14.71 9.35 28.25
N ILE A 57 15.79 10.00 27.81
CA ILE A 57 15.73 11.17 26.95
C ILE A 57 15.51 10.62 25.55
N PRO A 58 14.31 10.77 24.95
CA PRO A 58 14.11 10.31 23.57
C PRO A 58 15.13 11.05 22.68
N THR A 59 15.91 10.28 21.95
CA THR A 59 16.78 10.85 20.90
C THR A 59 15.90 11.70 20.00
N PRO A 60 16.25 12.95 19.71
CA PRO A 60 15.47 13.76 18.77
C PRO A 60 15.29 12.98 17.46
N LEU A 61 14.05 12.82 17.02
CA LEU A 61 13.78 12.22 15.72
C LEU A 61 14.48 13.10 14.68
N PHE A 62 15.46 12.55 13.98
CA PHE A 62 16.07 13.23 12.86
C PHE A 62 15.01 13.32 11.75
N ILE A 63 14.68 14.52 11.33
CA ILE A 63 13.81 14.83 10.20
C ILE A 63 14.69 15.44 9.12
N SER A 64 14.73 14.84 7.93
CA SER A 64 15.53 15.35 6.81
C SER A 64 15.00 16.71 6.34
N ASP A 65 15.84 17.49 5.66
CA ASP A 65 15.40 18.78 5.10
C ASP A 65 14.27 18.61 4.08
N LEU A 66 14.26 17.50 3.34
CA LEU A 66 13.18 17.14 2.44
C LEU A 66 11.87 16.90 3.21
N GLU A 67 11.90 16.05 4.23
CA GLU A 67 10.71 15.75 5.04
C GLU A 67 10.19 17.02 5.74
N LYS A 68 11.11 17.87 6.22
CA LYS A 68 10.73 19.15 6.81
C LYS A 68 10.00 20.05 5.81
N SER A 69 10.49 20.16 4.57
CA SER A 69 9.84 20.97 3.52
C SER A 69 8.45 20.44 3.15
N ILE A 70 8.27 19.12 3.16
CA ILE A 70 6.99 18.43 2.94
C ILE A 70 5.99 18.82 4.06
N LEU A 71 6.42 18.73 5.32
CA LEU A 71 5.58 19.07 6.48
C LEU A 71 5.25 20.58 6.52
N GLU A 72 6.22 21.46 6.20
CA GLU A 72 6.00 22.91 6.11
C GLU A 72 5.02 23.30 4.98
N ALA A 73 4.90 22.47 3.95
CA ALA A 73 3.91 22.62 2.89
C ALA A 73 2.51 22.09 3.29
N GLY A 74 2.37 21.52 4.49
CA GLY A 74 1.10 21.08 5.04
C GLY A 74 0.67 19.67 4.64
N LEU A 75 1.55 18.86 4.03
CA LEU A 75 1.23 17.47 3.69
C LEU A 75 1.15 16.62 4.97
N VAL A 76 0.35 15.57 4.91
CA VAL A 76 0.11 14.64 6.02
C VAL A 76 0.59 13.23 5.67
N ASP A 77 1.14 12.51 6.64
CA ASP A 77 1.45 11.09 6.48
C ASP A 77 0.16 10.27 6.46
N ILE A 78 -0.04 9.48 5.38
CA ILE A 78 -1.23 8.64 5.21
C ILE A 78 -1.46 7.71 6.40
N LYS A 79 -0.41 7.24 7.07
CA LYS A 79 -0.53 6.35 8.23
C LYS A 79 -1.21 7.02 9.42
N THR A 80 -1.25 8.36 9.47
CA THR A 80 -1.99 9.12 10.48
C THR A 80 -3.48 9.26 10.15
N ILE A 81 -3.85 9.07 8.88
CA ILE A 81 -5.22 9.16 8.38
C ILE A 81 -5.86 7.77 8.33
N ASP A 82 -5.15 6.78 7.77
CA ASP A 82 -5.54 5.37 7.75
C ASP A 82 -4.31 4.47 7.93
N SER A 83 -4.17 3.88 9.12
CA SER A 83 -3.05 3.00 9.45
C SER A 83 -3.06 1.67 8.72
N SER A 84 -4.17 1.29 8.08
CA SER A 84 -4.31 0.03 7.35
C SER A 84 -3.71 0.08 5.93
N VAL A 85 -3.55 1.27 5.33
CA VAL A 85 -2.85 1.43 4.06
C VAL A 85 -1.41 0.96 4.20
N VAL A 86 -0.95 0.09 3.31
CA VAL A 86 0.44 -0.38 3.29
C VAL A 86 1.30 0.64 2.55
N VAL A 87 2.51 0.90 3.05
CA VAL A 87 3.46 1.84 2.43
C VAL A 87 4.74 1.07 2.11
N ASP A 88 5.11 1.06 0.84
CA ASP A 88 6.33 0.45 0.29
C ASP A 88 6.91 1.39 -0.78
N LEU A 89 7.45 2.54 -0.34
CA LEU A 89 7.99 3.55 -1.25
C LEU A 89 9.20 2.98 -2.01
N LYS A 90 8.99 2.64 -3.27
CA LYS A 90 10.01 1.98 -4.11
C LYS A 90 11.27 2.83 -4.28
N TYR A 91 11.14 4.15 -4.27
CA TYR A 91 12.25 5.07 -4.42
C TYR A 91 13.00 5.38 -3.11
N SER A 92 12.54 4.83 -1.97
CA SER A 92 13.26 4.86 -0.67
C SER A 92 14.24 3.67 -0.51
N THR A 93 14.42 2.89 -1.56
CA THR A 93 15.36 1.76 -1.65
C THR A 93 15.94 1.69 -3.06
N ASP A 94 16.79 0.71 -3.32
CA ASP A 94 17.28 0.38 -4.67
C ASP A 94 16.30 -0.51 -5.47
N ASN A 95 15.18 -0.92 -4.88
CA ASN A 95 14.15 -1.75 -5.53
C ASN A 95 13.22 -0.92 -6.45
N ASN A 96 13.79 -0.22 -7.43
CA ASN A 96 13.10 0.55 -8.44
C ASN A 96 13.86 0.48 -9.78
N PHE A 97 13.30 1.04 -10.83
CA PHE A 97 13.88 0.94 -12.18
C PHE A 97 15.24 1.62 -12.35
N LEU A 98 15.65 2.51 -11.43
CA LEU A 98 16.96 3.16 -11.44
C LEU A 98 18.01 2.35 -10.67
N GLY A 99 17.60 1.38 -9.84
CA GLY A 99 18.49 0.62 -8.96
C GLY A 99 19.18 1.47 -7.89
N LEU A 100 18.59 2.61 -7.51
CA LEU A 100 19.17 3.59 -6.59
C LEU A 100 18.13 4.11 -5.61
N ASP A 101 18.54 4.31 -4.36
CA ASP A 101 17.77 5.07 -3.39
C ASP A 101 17.75 6.55 -3.80
N MET A 102 16.56 7.04 -4.12
CA MET A 102 16.33 8.42 -4.53
C MET A 102 15.84 9.30 -3.39
N TYR A 103 15.18 8.72 -2.39
CA TYR A 103 14.51 9.44 -1.32
C TYR A 103 15.34 9.56 -0.05
N GLY A 104 16.40 8.73 0.12
CA GLY A 104 17.23 8.71 1.33
C GLY A 104 16.39 8.38 2.56
N ASP A 105 16.39 9.26 3.55
CA ASP A 105 15.70 9.05 4.82
C ASP A 105 14.15 9.16 4.72
N LEU A 106 13.59 9.58 3.57
CA LEU A 106 12.15 9.70 3.40
C LEU A 106 11.51 8.32 3.19
N ASN A 107 10.86 7.80 4.21
CA ASN A 107 10.20 6.49 4.23
C ASN A 107 8.71 6.54 4.59
N LYS A 108 8.13 7.74 4.67
CA LYS A 108 6.72 8.00 4.96
C LYS A 108 6.00 8.49 3.71
N CYS A 109 4.75 8.08 3.58
CA CYS A 109 3.90 8.44 2.47
C CYS A 109 3.13 9.73 2.76
N TYR A 110 3.61 10.85 2.23
CA TYR A 110 3.00 12.16 2.40
C TYR A 110 2.11 12.54 1.22
N LEU A 111 0.94 13.09 1.54
CA LEU A 111 -0.08 13.56 0.59
C LEU A 111 -0.66 14.89 1.05
N GLN A 112 -1.28 15.65 0.14
CA GLN A 112 -2.15 16.74 0.55
C GLN A 112 -3.29 16.19 1.43
N PRO A 113 -3.76 16.93 2.47
CA PRO A 113 -4.77 16.42 3.40
C PRO A 113 -6.03 15.89 2.73
N ASP A 114 -6.55 16.59 1.74
CA ASP A 114 -7.75 16.18 1.00
C ASP A 114 -7.49 15.01 0.04
N VAL A 115 -6.26 14.83 -0.43
CA VAL A 115 -5.83 13.66 -1.21
C VAL A 115 -5.70 12.43 -0.32
N ALA A 116 -5.19 12.59 0.90
CA ALA A 116 -5.13 11.53 1.91
C ALA A 116 -6.54 11.04 2.30
N GLU A 117 -7.53 11.94 2.45
CA GLU A 117 -8.92 11.56 2.70
C GLU A 117 -9.54 10.80 1.51
N LYS A 118 -9.24 11.19 0.26
CA LYS A 118 -9.65 10.42 -0.93
C LYS A 118 -9.05 9.02 -0.92
N LEU A 119 -7.77 8.87 -0.56
CA LEU A 119 -7.10 7.58 -0.51
C LEU A 119 -7.69 6.69 0.59
N LYS A 120 -8.00 7.24 1.76
CA LYS A 120 -8.75 6.55 2.81
C LYS A 120 -10.11 6.08 2.31
N CYS A 121 -10.87 6.93 1.60
CA CYS A 121 -12.14 6.53 0.99
C CYS A 121 -11.96 5.34 0.03
N SER A 122 -10.94 5.36 -0.84
CA SER A 122 -10.60 4.22 -1.72
C SER A 122 -10.32 2.95 -0.91
N GLN A 123 -9.57 3.05 0.19
CA GLN A 123 -9.28 1.94 1.09
C GLN A 123 -10.54 1.39 1.76
N GLU A 124 -11.45 2.25 2.23
CA GLU A 124 -12.72 1.85 2.83
C GLU A 124 -13.61 1.12 1.80
N ILE A 125 -13.66 1.62 0.55
CA ILE A 125 -14.38 0.97 -0.55
C ILE A 125 -13.78 -0.40 -0.86
N LEU A 126 -12.45 -0.53 -0.94
CA LEU A 126 -11.77 -1.81 -1.12
C LEU A 126 -12.17 -2.79 -0.01
N LYS A 127 -12.09 -2.37 1.25
CA LYS A 127 -12.44 -3.19 2.41
C LYS A 127 -13.91 -3.59 2.46
N SER A 128 -14.81 -2.77 1.93
CA SER A 128 -16.24 -3.11 1.83
C SER A 128 -16.48 -4.30 0.90
N LYS A 129 -15.61 -4.52 -0.10
CA LYS A 129 -15.65 -5.64 -1.05
C LYS A 129 -14.81 -6.82 -0.57
N PHE A 130 -13.62 -6.54 -0.05
CA PHE A 130 -12.62 -7.51 0.41
C PHE A 130 -12.07 -7.04 1.77
N PRO A 131 -12.67 -7.47 2.91
CA PRO A 131 -12.39 -6.90 4.24
C PRO A 131 -10.93 -6.95 4.70
N PHE A 132 -10.16 -7.90 4.17
CA PHE A 132 -8.76 -8.11 4.54
C PHE A 132 -7.75 -7.59 3.52
N TYR A 133 -8.21 -7.03 2.39
CA TYR A 133 -7.33 -6.43 1.39
C TYR A 133 -6.98 -5.00 1.77
N ASN A 134 -5.79 -4.57 1.35
CA ASN A 134 -5.32 -3.21 1.59
C ASN A 134 -4.69 -2.63 0.32
N LEU A 135 -4.79 -1.31 0.17
CA LEU A 135 -3.97 -0.59 -0.80
C LEU A 135 -2.52 -0.61 -0.34
N ILE A 136 -1.59 -0.74 -1.29
CA ILE A 136 -0.14 -0.59 -1.08
C ILE A 136 0.36 0.55 -1.96
N ILE A 137 1.06 1.52 -1.35
CA ILE A 137 1.54 2.73 -2.02
C ILE A 137 3.01 2.57 -2.36
N TYR A 138 3.36 2.72 -3.64
CA TYR A 138 4.72 2.66 -4.17
C TYR A 138 5.36 4.04 -4.29
N ASP A 139 4.55 5.08 -4.57
CA ASP A 139 4.99 6.46 -4.62
C ASP A 139 3.83 7.43 -4.31
N ALA A 140 4.17 8.60 -3.74
CA ALA A 140 3.21 9.63 -3.38
C ALA A 140 3.79 11.02 -3.65
N VAL A 141 4.13 11.81 -2.61
CA VAL A 141 4.87 13.05 -2.85
C VAL A 141 6.28 12.76 -3.35
N ARG A 142 6.63 13.33 -4.50
CA ARG A 142 7.95 13.29 -5.10
C ARG A 142 8.41 14.71 -5.31
N ALA A 143 9.37 15.20 -4.50
CA ALA A 143 9.92 16.53 -4.68
C ALA A 143 10.45 16.72 -6.11
N ARG A 144 10.32 17.93 -6.65
CA ARG A 144 10.79 18.24 -8.02
C ARG A 144 12.30 18.08 -8.18
N SER A 145 13.07 18.34 -7.12
CA SER A 145 14.51 18.06 -7.07
C SER A 145 14.81 16.57 -7.23
N ILE A 146 14.05 15.70 -6.57
CA ILE A 146 14.16 14.24 -6.72
C ILE A 146 13.78 13.81 -8.14
N GLN A 147 12.67 14.32 -8.68
CA GLN A 147 12.28 14.03 -10.06
C GLN A 147 13.36 14.47 -11.07
N ARG A 148 14.06 15.58 -10.81
CA ARG A 148 15.21 16.04 -11.61
C ARG A 148 16.38 15.07 -11.48
N LYS A 149 16.71 14.65 -10.26
CA LYS A 149 17.75 13.64 -10.02
C LYS A 149 17.45 12.36 -10.78
N MET A 150 16.20 11.85 -10.74
CA MET A 150 15.76 10.69 -11.52
C MET A 150 15.95 10.91 -13.02
N TRP A 151 15.46 12.05 -13.53
CA TRP A 151 15.58 12.44 -14.94
C TRP A 151 17.03 12.46 -15.44
N ASP A 152 17.96 12.99 -14.62
CA ASP A 152 19.36 13.12 -14.98
C ASP A 152 20.12 11.78 -14.85
N THR A 153 19.62 10.85 -14.03
CA THR A 153 20.21 9.51 -13.79
C THR A 153 19.86 8.51 -14.89
N ILE A 154 18.72 8.68 -15.59
CA ILE A 154 18.28 7.72 -16.63
C ILE A 154 19.29 7.71 -17.78
N ASP A 155 19.88 6.53 -18.05
CA ASP A 155 20.85 6.29 -19.13
C ASP A 155 20.13 6.01 -20.47
N VAL A 156 19.37 7.02 -20.93
CA VAL A 156 18.74 7.03 -22.26
C VAL A 156 18.87 8.40 -22.89
N PRO A 157 18.77 8.53 -24.24
CA PRO A 157 18.77 9.82 -24.91
C PRO A 157 17.74 10.77 -24.33
N TYR A 158 18.07 12.06 -24.23
CA TYR A 158 17.25 13.09 -23.60
C TYR A 158 15.78 13.09 -24.06
N PHE A 159 15.55 12.89 -25.38
CA PHE A 159 14.20 12.88 -25.95
C PHE A 159 13.37 11.61 -25.59
N GLU A 160 14.01 10.58 -25.02
CA GLU A 160 13.33 9.35 -24.57
C GLU A 160 13.01 9.37 -23.08
N ARG A 161 13.68 10.20 -22.29
CA ARG A 161 13.54 10.24 -20.82
C ARG A 161 12.10 10.44 -20.35
N SER A 162 11.29 11.17 -21.14
CA SER A 162 9.87 11.40 -20.84
C SER A 162 8.99 10.15 -20.88
N LYS A 163 9.52 9.02 -21.40
CA LYS A 163 8.85 7.72 -21.37
C LYS A 163 8.96 7.05 -19.98
N TYR A 164 9.91 7.49 -19.16
CA TYR A 164 10.24 6.92 -17.86
C TYR A 164 9.87 7.84 -16.68
N VAL A 165 10.17 9.12 -16.81
CA VAL A 165 9.90 10.13 -15.79
C VAL A 165 9.36 11.39 -16.48
N SER A 166 8.34 12.01 -15.90
CA SER A 166 7.83 13.30 -16.37
C SER A 166 8.94 14.36 -16.35
N ASN A 167 9.02 15.19 -17.39
CA ASN A 167 10.01 16.25 -17.47
C ASN A 167 9.89 17.19 -16.24
N PRO A 168 10.93 17.33 -15.40
CA PRO A 168 10.88 18.12 -14.17
C PRO A 168 10.62 19.61 -14.40
N ASN A 169 10.86 20.13 -15.61
CA ASN A 169 10.50 21.51 -15.95
C ASN A 169 8.98 21.69 -16.09
N ASN A 170 8.27 20.65 -16.49
CA ASN A 170 6.82 20.66 -16.59
C ASN A 170 6.14 20.24 -15.27
N GLY A 171 6.88 19.60 -14.37
CA GLY A 171 6.39 19.01 -13.15
C GLY A 171 5.50 17.77 -13.35
N SER A 172 5.12 17.15 -12.24
CA SER A 172 4.20 16.01 -12.13
C SER A 172 3.22 16.31 -11.00
N LEU A 173 2.09 15.62 -10.95
CA LEU A 173 1.16 15.74 -9.80
C LEU A 173 1.75 15.16 -8.51
N HIS A 174 2.72 14.24 -8.61
CA HIS A 174 3.53 13.81 -7.46
C HIS A 174 4.30 14.99 -6.81
N ASN A 175 4.72 16.00 -7.57
CA ASN A 175 5.43 17.15 -7.01
C ASN A 175 4.55 18.02 -6.10
N PHE A 176 3.23 17.83 -6.14
CA PHE A 176 2.27 18.51 -5.29
C PHE A 176 1.75 17.62 -4.14
N GLY A 177 2.14 16.33 -4.08
CA GLY A 177 1.49 15.34 -3.22
C GLY A 177 0.03 15.08 -3.62
N ALA A 178 -0.26 15.19 -4.93
CA ALA A 178 -1.60 15.10 -5.52
C ALA A 178 -1.76 13.92 -6.50
N ALA A 179 -0.84 12.98 -6.50
CA ALA A 179 -0.90 11.71 -7.21
C ALA A 179 -0.34 10.59 -6.34
N VAL A 180 -0.75 9.36 -6.63
CA VAL A 180 -0.25 8.14 -6.00
C VAL A 180 0.00 7.08 -7.04
N ASP A 181 1.07 6.29 -6.83
CA ASP A 181 1.30 5.02 -7.50
C ASP A 181 0.93 3.91 -6.51
N VAL A 182 0.00 3.03 -6.90
CA VAL A 182 -0.70 2.15 -5.95
C VAL A 182 -1.02 0.80 -6.55
N SER A 183 -1.06 -0.23 -5.70
CA SER A 183 -1.56 -1.56 -5.99
C SER A 183 -2.43 -2.08 -4.84
N ILE A 184 -2.74 -3.37 -4.84
CA ILE A 184 -3.53 -4.04 -3.81
C ILE A 184 -2.74 -5.22 -3.26
N VAL A 185 -2.75 -5.39 -1.93
CA VAL A 185 -2.32 -6.61 -1.26
C VAL A 185 -3.52 -7.37 -0.67
N ASN A 186 -3.44 -8.70 -0.73
CA ASN A 186 -4.45 -9.60 -0.17
C ASN A 186 -4.31 -9.77 1.35
N GLU A 187 -5.10 -10.67 1.94
CA GLU A 187 -5.09 -11.00 3.38
C GLU A 187 -3.75 -11.57 3.90
N LEU A 188 -2.91 -12.08 3.01
CA LEU A 188 -1.57 -12.59 3.33
C LEU A 188 -0.47 -11.53 3.14
N GLY A 189 -0.85 -10.30 2.79
CA GLY A 189 0.10 -9.23 2.46
C GLY A 189 0.80 -9.41 1.12
N MET A 190 0.34 -10.33 0.26
CA MET A 190 0.88 -10.53 -1.08
C MET A 190 0.19 -9.60 -2.08
N GLU A 191 0.97 -8.98 -2.95
CA GLU A 191 0.44 -8.15 -4.04
C GLU A 191 -0.42 -8.98 -5.00
N LEU A 192 -1.53 -8.40 -5.48
CA LEU A 192 -2.29 -8.98 -6.56
C LEU A 192 -1.49 -8.90 -7.86
N ASP A 193 -1.53 -9.98 -8.64
CA ASP A 193 -0.85 -10.02 -9.93
C ASP A 193 -1.52 -9.07 -10.93
N MET A 194 -0.86 -8.00 -11.28
CA MET A 194 -1.30 -6.98 -12.25
C MET A 194 -0.78 -7.22 -13.67
N GLY A 195 -0.07 -8.34 -13.91
CA GLY A 195 0.48 -8.72 -15.21
C GLY A 195 1.79 -8.05 -15.58
N THR A 196 2.19 -7.00 -14.88
CA THR A 196 3.52 -6.39 -14.93
C THR A 196 3.92 -5.91 -13.55
N PRO A 197 5.22 -5.82 -13.26
CA PRO A 197 5.67 -5.10 -12.07
C PRO A 197 5.34 -3.61 -12.17
N TYR A 198 5.46 -2.91 -11.06
CA TYR A 198 5.53 -1.45 -10.99
C TYR A 198 6.70 -0.94 -11.86
N ASP A 199 6.58 0.25 -12.43
CA ASP A 199 7.59 0.85 -13.32
C ASP A 199 7.92 0.02 -14.59
N TYR A 200 7.00 -0.82 -15.05
CA TYR A 200 7.15 -1.48 -16.35
C TYR A 200 6.83 -0.50 -17.49
N PHE A 201 7.87 -0.04 -18.21
CA PHE A 201 7.76 0.93 -19.31
C PHE A 201 7.45 0.28 -20.65
N GLY A 202 6.26 -0.29 -20.81
CA GLY A 202 5.83 -0.92 -22.05
C GLY A 202 4.31 -1.06 -22.16
N GLU A 203 3.84 -1.35 -23.35
CA GLU A 203 2.41 -1.39 -23.69
C GLU A 203 1.62 -2.37 -22.82
N LEU A 204 2.26 -3.42 -22.28
CA LEU A 204 1.61 -4.36 -21.36
C LEU A 204 1.15 -3.70 -20.05
N ALA A 205 1.75 -2.57 -19.64
CA ALA A 205 1.31 -1.79 -18.49
C ALA A 205 0.17 -0.80 -18.81
N TYR A 206 -0.17 -0.61 -20.11
CA TYR A 206 -1.08 0.46 -20.53
C TYR A 206 -2.55 0.04 -20.40
N PRO A 207 -3.35 0.72 -19.57
CA PRO A 207 -4.79 0.47 -19.48
C PRO A 207 -5.52 0.54 -20.83
N ARG A 208 -5.09 1.43 -21.73
CA ARG A 208 -5.68 1.55 -23.09
C ARG A 208 -5.42 0.36 -24.00
N GLU A 209 -4.46 -0.51 -23.67
CA GLU A 209 -4.06 -1.66 -24.48
C GLU A 209 -4.56 -3.00 -23.90
N GLU A 210 -5.28 -2.99 -22.79
CA GLU A 210 -5.68 -4.20 -22.05
C GLU A 210 -6.47 -5.19 -22.91
N GLU A 211 -7.41 -4.71 -23.74
CA GLU A 211 -8.19 -5.58 -24.63
C GLU A 211 -7.26 -6.30 -25.62
N ARG A 212 -6.37 -5.56 -26.28
CA ARG A 212 -5.40 -6.13 -27.22
C ARG A 212 -4.45 -7.11 -26.52
N MET A 213 -4.00 -6.81 -25.31
CA MET A 213 -3.11 -7.70 -24.55
C MET A 213 -3.80 -9.00 -24.12
N ILE A 214 -5.10 -8.97 -23.84
CA ILE A 214 -5.92 -10.18 -23.62
C ILE A 214 -6.03 -11.00 -24.92
N GLU A 215 -6.38 -10.36 -26.03
CA GLU A 215 -6.51 -11.04 -27.34
C GLU A 215 -5.20 -11.71 -27.79
N GLU A 216 -4.06 -11.05 -27.51
CA GLU A 216 -2.73 -11.57 -27.80
C GLU A 216 -2.23 -12.60 -26.76
N GLY A 217 -3.00 -12.88 -25.70
CA GLY A 217 -2.62 -13.81 -24.63
C GLY A 217 -1.46 -13.34 -23.73
N LYS A 218 -1.13 -12.04 -23.77
CA LYS A 218 -0.07 -11.42 -22.98
C LYS A 218 -0.54 -10.97 -21.59
N LEU A 219 -1.84 -10.71 -21.43
CA LEU A 219 -2.50 -10.40 -20.17
C LEU A 219 -3.57 -11.47 -19.92
N THR A 220 -3.66 -11.98 -18.70
CA THR A 220 -4.70 -12.92 -18.31
C THR A 220 -5.96 -12.18 -17.83
N HIS A 221 -7.12 -12.84 -17.91
CA HIS A 221 -8.36 -12.27 -17.39
C HIS A 221 -8.30 -11.97 -15.88
N ILE A 222 -7.54 -12.75 -15.09
CA ILE A 222 -7.37 -12.49 -13.65
C ILE A 222 -6.57 -11.20 -13.43
N GLN A 223 -5.50 -11.00 -14.16
CA GLN A 223 -4.70 -9.77 -14.11
C GLN A 223 -5.54 -8.54 -14.51
N LEU A 224 -6.36 -8.68 -15.57
CA LEU A 224 -7.30 -7.63 -15.94
C LEU A 224 -8.31 -7.33 -14.85
N LEU A 225 -8.91 -8.35 -14.22
CA LEU A 225 -9.86 -8.17 -13.09
C LEU A 225 -9.19 -7.48 -11.90
N ASN A 226 -7.94 -7.80 -11.59
CA ASN A 226 -7.18 -7.14 -10.52
C ASN A 226 -6.98 -5.65 -10.83
N ARG A 227 -6.60 -5.30 -12.06
CA ARG A 227 -6.49 -3.90 -12.50
C ARG A 227 -7.83 -3.16 -12.49
N GLN A 228 -8.91 -3.84 -12.89
CA GLN A 228 -10.27 -3.27 -12.85
C GLN A 228 -10.71 -3.00 -11.42
N LEU A 229 -10.45 -3.92 -10.48
CA LEU A 229 -10.72 -3.70 -9.06
C LEU A 229 -9.98 -2.47 -8.53
N LEU A 230 -8.67 -2.36 -8.84
CA LEU A 230 -7.87 -1.20 -8.43
C LEU A 230 -8.46 0.10 -8.99
N ARG A 231 -8.75 0.16 -10.30
CA ARG A 231 -9.39 1.35 -10.92
C ARG A 231 -10.72 1.69 -10.28
N GLU A 232 -11.59 0.70 -10.10
CA GLU A 232 -12.92 0.91 -9.52
C GLU A 232 -12.84 1.55 -8.12
N VAL A 233 -11.99 1.05 -7.24
CA VAL A 233 -11.89 1.59 -5.88
C VAL A 233 -11.22 2.96 -5.86
N MET A 234 -10.22 3.18 -6.72
CA MET A 234 -9.55 4.48 -6.80
C MET A 234 -10.44 5.56 -7.42
N GLU A 235 -11.16 5.26 -8.49
CA GLU A 235 -12.12 6.18 -9.11
C GLU A 235 -13.29 6.52 -8.17
N ALA A 236 -13.82 5.51 -7.46
CA ALA A 236 -14.87 5.73 -6.47
C ALA A 236 -14.39 6.57 -5.28
N GLY A 237 -13.10 6.52 -4.93
CA GLY A 237 -12.45 7.41 -3.94
C GLY A 237 -12.14 8.81 -4.47
N GLY A 238 -12.41 9.08 -5.76
CA GLY A 238 -12.25 10.40 -6.39
C GLY A 238 -10.89 10.64 -7.04
N PHE A 239 -10.19 9.58 -7.43
CA PHE A 239 -8.98 9.64 -8.26
C PHE A 239 -9.30 9.41 -9.74
N MET A 240 -8.34 9.68 -10.60
CA MET A 240 -8.40 9.47 -12.04
C MET A 240 -7.15 8.70 -12.48
N GLY A 241 -7.34 7.53 -13.09
CA GLY A 241 -6.24 6.77 -13.70
C GLY A 241 -5.71 7.46 -14.98
N ILE A 242 -4.58 6.98 -15.48
CA ILE A 242 -4.04 7.39 -16.78
C ILE A 242 -4.01 6.21 -17.76
N THR A 243 -3.77 6.51 -19.03
CA THR A 243 -3.88 5.49 -20.10
C THR A 243 -2.60 4.70 -20.35
N THR A 244 -1.50 5.02 -19.66
CA THR A 244 -0.16 4.46 -19.89
C THR A 244 0.45 3.72 -18.71
N GLU A 245 -0.19 3.78 -17.54
CA GLU A 245 0.30 3.16 -16.30
C GLU A 245 -0.90 2.68 -15.49
N TRP A 246 -0.98 1.38 -15.18
CA TRP A 246 -2.10 0.81 -14.43
C TRP A 246 -2.08 1.22 -12.95
N TRP A 247 -0.92 1.59 -12.41
CA TRP A 247 -0.70 1.93 -10.99
C TRP A 247 -0.93 3.41 -10.68
N HIS A 248 -0.84 4.33 -11.67
CA HIS A 248 -0.83 5.78 -11.46
C HIS A 248 -2.23 6.39 -11.40
N PHE A 249 -2.48 7.15 -10.34
CA PHE A 249 -3.75 7.84 -10.11
C PHE A 249 -3.56 9.29 -9.68
N ASN A 250 -4.19 10.20 -10.39
CA ASN A 250 -4.22 11.63 -10.11
C ASN A 250 -5.45 11.98 -9.26
N SER A 251 -5.29 12.82 -8.24
CA SER A 251 -6.41 13.30 -7.41
C SER A 251 -7.18 14.47 -8.03
N CYS A 252 -6.59 15.19 -8.98
CA CYS A 252 -7.16 16.35 -9.64
C CYS A 252 -6.49 16.61 -10.99
N PHE A 253 -6.99 17.54 -11.78
CA PHE A 253 -6.34 17.99 -12.98
C PHE A 253 -5.12 18.87 -12.66
N ARG A 254 -4.12 18.86 -13.55
CA ARG A 254 -2.88 19.64 -13.39
C ARG A 254 -3.14 21.13 -13.12
N LYS A 255 -4.08 21.76 -13.83
CA LYS A 255 -4.44 23.17 -13.63
C LYS A 255 -4.92 23.41 -12.19
N GLU A 256 -5.78 22.55 -11.70
CA GLU A 256 -6.30 22.61 -10.34
C GLU A 256 -5.19 22.46 -9.28
N ALA A 257 -4.25 21.53 -9.51
CA ALA A 257 -3.10 21.35 -8.61
C ALA A 257 -2.25 22.62 -8.49
N TYR A 258 -2.00 23.32 -9.60
CA TYR A 258 -1.26 24.60 -9.59
C TYR A 258 -2.02 25.73 -8.88
N GLU A 259 -3.35 25.71 -8.92
CA GLU A 259 -4.20 26.72 -8.24
C GLU A 259 -4.31 26.44 -6.73
N LYS A 260 -4.26 25.18 -6.33
CA LYS A 260 -4.61 24.73 -4.98
C LYS A 260 -3.40 24.40 -4.10
N TYR A 261 -2.34 23.88 -4.68
CA TYR A 261 -1.20 23.32 -3.93
C TYR A 261 0.11 23.99 -4.30
N ARG A 262 1.04 23.95 -3.35
CA ARG A 262 2.43 24.33 -3.58
C ARG A 262 3.24 23.14 -4.12
N ILE A 263 4.13 23.40 -5.09
CA ILE A 263 5.14 22.41 -5.52
C ILE A 263 6.14 22.19 -4.38
N ILE A 264 6.44 20.94 -4.11
CA ILE A 264 7.55 20.52 -3.24
C ILE A 264 8.82 20.47 -4.11
N GLU A 265 9.84 21.23 -3.68
CA GLU A 265 11.10 21.37 -4.43
C GLU A 265 12.16 20.31 -4.05
#